data_50bf13771484da19c32c4097fa1efb6a
#
_entry.id   50bf13771484da19c32c4097fa1efb6a
#
_cell.length_a   1.000
_cell.length_b   1.000
_cell.length_c   1.000
_cell.angle_alpha   90.00
_cell.angle_beta   90.00
_cell.angle_gamma   90.00
#
_symmetry.space_group_name_H-M   'P 1'
#
loop_
_entity.id
_entity.type
_entity.pdbx_description
1 polymer ?
#
loop_
_entity_poly.entity_id
_entity_poly.type
_entity_poly.pdbx_seq_one_letter_code
_entity_poly.pdbx_strand_id
1 'polypeptide(L)'
;MKKLYSALAALLLVAGCQAKEPPTQVVYRFDDHRYLELKGWDCEGELWYTDMQKGIHSQPFFQFYRIFTKKFIHPSQRYIAIPDWEVDGFMVSKDYGKTWRPVGFAPGHNEPNGDDYAPAEDVLSFTVVNDQGFLKTKHRLYMSSKPFEDPRVLAGGPGISYKLDDGTEQVLEARSPGWAWGMVYMTKQLLEHSTQQYKTNWQGLPDKVPEVKGYTGWDHMRCDMDAGR
;
A
#
# COMPACT_ATOMS: atom_id res chain seq x y z
N MET A 1 58.50 -32.55 22.10
CA MET A 1 57.96 -31.23 22.43
C MET A 1 57.76 -30.33 21.20
N LYS A 2 57.42 -30.85 20.00
CA LYS A 2 57.27 -30.06 18.77
C LYS A 2 55.83 -30.15 18.15
N LYS A 3 54.87 -30.76 18.83
CA LYS A 3 53.48 -30.95 18.33
C LYS A 3 52.41 -30.11 19.02
N LEU A 4 52.79 -29.27 20.02
CA LEU A 4 51.80 -28.44 20.76
C LEU A 4 51.61 -27.02 20.20
N TYR A 5 52.50 -26.55 19.34
CA TYR A 5 52.43 -25.18 18.79
C TYR A 5 51.57 -25.04 17.54
N SER A 6 51.22 -26.15 16.88
CA SER A 6 50.37 -26.10 15.67
C SER A 6 48.88 -26.00 15.95
N ALA A 7 48.44 -26.31 17.18
CA ALA A 7 47.00 -26.24 17.53
C ALA A 7 46.55 -24.83 17.97
N LEU A 8 47.50 -23.96 18.39
CA LEU A 8 47.16 -22.60 18.86
C LEU A 8 47.04 -21.58 17.72
N ALA A 9 47.62 -21.85 16.55
CA ALA A 9 47.54 -20.96 15.39
C ALA A 9 46.22 -21.11 14.60
N ALA A 10 45.49 -22.20 14.75
CA ALA A 10 44.20 -22.42 14.05
C ALA A 10 43.00 -21.77 14.74
N LEU A 11 43.11 -21.34 16.00
CA LEU A 11 42.01 -20.72 16.75
C LEU A 11 41.86 -19.20 16.54
N LEU A 12 42.79 -18.56 15.88
CA LEU A 12 42.82 -17.10 15.69
C LEU A 12 42.20 -16.64 14.35
N LEU A 13 41.75 -17.54 13.50
CA LEU A 13 41.18 -17.19 12.17
C LEU A 13 39.66 -17.16 12.12
N VAL A 14 38.98 -17.31 13.26
CA VAL A 14 37.51 -17.15 13.35
C VAL A 14 37.15 -15.80 14.03
N ALA A 15 37.96 -14.75 13.79
CA ALA A 15 37.45 -13.39 13.94
C ALA A 15 36.53 -13.13 12.76
N GLY A 16 35.32 -13.71 12.84
CA GLY A 16 34.28 -13.56 11.83
C GLY A 16 34.03 -12.07 11.61
N CYS A 17 34.04 -11.65 10.38
CA CYS A 17 33.42 -10.39 9.98
C CYS A 17 31.98 -10.39 10.55
N GLN A 18 31.77 -9.77 11.70
CA GLN A 18 30.43 -9.45 12.15
C GLN A 18 29.91 -8.41 11.13
N ALA A 19 29.10 -8.88 10.18
CA ALA A 19 28.42 -7.97 9.29
C ALA A 19 27.61 -7.01 10.18
N LYS A 20 27.85 -5.72 10.03
CA LYS A 20 27.11 -4.69 10.77
C LYS A 20 25.62 -4.85 10.43
N GLU A 21 24.76 -4.94 11.44
CA GLU A 21 23.33 -5.04 11.23
C GLU A 21 22.80 -3.76 10.57
N PRO A 22 21.85 -3.89 9.61
CA PRO A 22 21.24 -2.73 9.00
C PRO A 22 20.49 -1.89 10.03
N PRO A 23 20.58 -0.56 9.96
CA PRO A 23 19.86 0.33 10.86
C PRO A 23 18.35 0.21 10.65
N THR A 24 17.59 0.46 11.73
CA THR A 24 16.14 0.57 11.69
C THR A 24 15.75 2.02 11.96
N GLN A 25 14.91 2.59 11.09
CA GLN A 25 14.45 3.96 11.17
C GLN A 25 12.92 4.02 11.10
N VAL A 26 12.27 4.86 11.92
CA VAL A 26 10.87 5.22 11.69
C VAL A 26 10.82 6.14 10.47
N VAL A 27 10.20 5.67 9.39
CA VAL A 27 10.15 6.41 8.12
C VAL A 27 8.81 7.09 7.87
N TYR A 28 7.76 6.70 8.61
CA TYR A 28 6.45 7.35 8.53
C TYR A 28 5.65 7.15 9.83
N ARG A 29 4.87 8.18 10.22
CA ARG A 29 3.90 8.10 11.32
C ARG A 29 2.52 8.40 10.80
N PHE A 30 1.61 7.45 10.96
CA PHE A 30 0.18 7.63 10.70
C PHE A 30 -0.47 8.48 11.79
N ASP A 31 -0.01 8.28 13.04
CA ASP A 31 -0.43 8.97 14.27
C ASP A 31 0.58 8.70 15.40
N ASP A 32 0.18 8.84 16.64
CA ASP A 32 1.04 8.65 17.84
C ASP A 32 1.33 7.17 18.15
N HIS A 33 0.55 6.23 17.62
CA HIS A 33 0.69 4.80 17.91
C HIS A 33 0.92 3.90 16.68
N ARG A 34 0.73 4.42 15.46
CA ARG A 34 0.95 3.67 14.21
C ARG A 34 2.08 4.27 13.39
N TYR A 35 3.00 3.43 12.94
CA TYR A 35 4.14 3.89 12.18
C TYR A 35 4.71 2.81 11.25
N LEU A 36 5.54 3.25 10.31
CA LEU A 36 6.37 2.39 9.45
C LEU A 36 7.82 2.52 9.87
N GLU A 37 8.51 1.38 9.92
CA GLU A 37 9.95 1.27 10.14
C GLU A 37 10.61 0.64 8.91
N LEU A 38 11.71 1.23 8.50
CA LEU A 38 12.57 0.68 7.46
C LEU A 38 13.83 0.12 8.11
N LYS A 39 14.09 -1.16 7.89
CA LYS A 39 15.33 -1.83 8.28
C LYS A 39 16.17 -2.07 7.04
N GLY A 40 17.21 -1.27 6.87
CA GLY A 40 18.06 -1.34 5.67
C GLY A 40 19.11 -0.25 5.62
N TRP A 41 19.91 -0.28 4.56
CA TRP A 41 20.95 0.69 4.26
C TRP A 41 20.47 1.65 3.18
N ASP A 42 20.97 2.87 3.15
CA ASP A 42 20.73 3.84 2.07
C ASP A 42 19.24 4.05 1.75
N CYS A 43 18.38 3.98 2.79
CA CYS A 43 16.91 4.10 2.66
C CYS A 43 16.24 3.04 1.79
N GLU A 44 16.87 1.86 1.71
CA GLU A 44 16.31 0.70 1.03
C GLU A 44 16.40 -0.54 1.95
N GLY A 45 15.34 -1.35 2.02
CA GLY A 45 15.34 -2.55 2.86
C GLY A 45 13.98 -3.16 3.09
N GLU A 46 13.82 -3.73 4.29
CA GLU A 46 12.56 -4.31 4.77
C GLU A 46 11.67 -3.20 5.35
N LEU A 47 10.39 -3.20 5.00
CA LEU A 47 9.43 -2.28 5.61
C LEU A 47 8.54 -3.03 6.60
N TRP A 48 8.43 -2.47 7.80
CA TRP A 48 7.62 -2.98 8.89
C TRP A 48 6.53 -1.99 9.29
N TYR A 49 5.34 -2.50 9.59
CA TYR A 49 4.22 -1.73 10.13
C TYR A 49 3.99 -2.12 11.59
N THR A 50 3.81 -1.11 12.42
CA THR A 50 3.50 -1.28 13.85
C THR A 50 2.24 -0.49 14.23
N ASP A 51 1.30 -1.13 14.92
CA ASP A 51 0.20 -0.50 15.67
C ASP A 51 0.33 -0.92 17.13
N MET A 52 0.84 -0.01 17.96
CA MET A 52 1.09 -0.26 19.38
C MET A 52 -0.21 -0.50 20.18
N GLN A 53 -1.32 0.14 19.78
CA GLN A 53 -2.60 -0.03 20.47
C GLN A 53 -3.22 -1.40 20.21
N LYS A 54 -3.05 -1.92 19.00
CA LYS A 54 -3.59 -3.23 18.61
C LYS A 54 -2.60 -4.37 18.79
N GLY A 55 -1.35 -4.08 19.19
CA GLY A 55 -0.29 -5.08 19.29
C GLY A 55 0.04 -5.74 17.96
N ILE A 56 -0.05 -4.98 16.86
CA ILE A 56 0.27 -5.47 15.51
C ILE A 56 1.69 -5.07 15.17
N HIS A 57 2.48 -6.03 14.71
CA HIS A 57 3.79 -5.83 14.09
C HIS A 57 3.88 -6.78 12.91
N SER A 58 3.92 -6.25 11.71
CA SER A 58 3.81 -7.02 10.47
C SER A 58 4.67 -6.42 9.36
N GLN A 59 4.99 -7.22 8.35
CA GLN A 59 5.94 -6.86 7.32
C GLN A 59 5.24 -6.73 5.95
N PRO A 60 4.88 -5.51 5.49
CA PRO A 60 4.33 -5.28 4.16
C PRO A 60 5.33 -5.55 3.04
N PHE A 61 6.62 -5.22 3.21
CA PHE A 61 7.65 -5.46 2.21
C PHE A 61 8.85 -6.18 2.83
N PHE A 62 9.25 -7.31 2.24
CA PHE A 62 10.32 -8.16 2.77
C PHE A 62 11.72 -7.65 2.44
N GLN A 63 11.89 -6.90 1.35
CA GLN A 63 13.19 -6.37 0.91
C GLN A 63 13.03 -5.34 -0.21
N PHE A 64 14.07 -4.55 -0.47
CA PHE A 64 14.15 -3.59 -1.58
C PHE A 64 13.08 -2.51 -1.57
N TYR A 65 12.36 -2.33 -0.46
CA TYR A 65 11.45 -1.20 -0.34
C TYR A 65 12.25 0.09 -0.28
N ARG A 66 11.86 1.06 -1.09
CA ARG A 66 12.32 2.44 -1.04
C ARG A 66 11.17 3.35 -0.67
N ILE A 67 11.48 4.41 0.09
CA ILE A 67 10.44 5.31 0.59
C ILE A 67 9.74 6.08 -0.53
N PHE A 68 8.43 6.23 -0.38
CA PHE A 68 7.62 7.10 -1.22
C PHE A 68 7.85 8.57 -0.79
N THR A 69 8.42 9.39 -1.69
CA THR A 69 8.90 10.75 -1.35
C THR A 69 7.86 11.85 -1.57
N LYS A 70 6.69 11.54 -2.16
CA LYS A 70 5.65 12.54 -2.41
C LYS A 70 4.77 12.72 -1.17
N LYS A 71 3.85 13.69 -1.22
CA LYS A 71 2.88 13.91 -0.14
C LYS A 71 2.06 12.64 0.11
N PHE A 72 2.06 12.20 1.37
CA PHE A 72 1.39 10.99 1.82
C PHE A 72 0.57 11.30 3.08
N ILE A 73 -0.76 11.18 2.99
CA ILE A 73 -1.70 11.46 4.08
C ILE A 73 -2.57 10.22 4.29
N HIS A 74 -2.54 9.67 5.50
CA HIS A 74 -3.17 8.39 5.76
C HIS A 74 -3.88 8.30 7.12
N PRO A 75 -5.05 8.95 7.30
CA PRO A 75 -5.84 8.85 8.53
C PRO A 75 -6.57 7.51 8.71
N SER A 76 -6.87 6.78 7.64
CA SER A 76 -7.61 5.51 7.73
C SER A 76 -6.88 4.48 8.58
N GLN A 77 -7.63 3.66 9.30
CA GLN A 77 -7.08 2.67 10.23
C GLN A 77 -7.23 1.25 9.73
N ARG A 78 -8.42 0.86 9.29
CA ARG A 78 -8.71 -0.50 8.89
C ARG A 78 -8.14 -0.82 7.50
N TYR A 79 -8.35 0.08 6.55
CA TYR A 79 -7.75 0.01 5.22
C TYR A 79 -6.44 0.78 5.22
N ILE A 80 -5.34 0.09 4.98
CA ILE A 80 -4.01 0.67 4.88
C ILE A 80 -3.47 0.37 3.50
N ALA A 81 -2.97 1.39 2.81
CA ALA A 81 -2.33 1.24 1.51
C ALA A 81 -1.00 1.99 1.52
N ILE A 82 0.06 1.31 1.15
CA ILE A 82 1.44 1.83 1.14
C ILE A 82 1.94 1.76 -0.30
N PRO A 83 2.24 2.89 -0.94
CA PRO A 83 2.84 2.92 -2.27
C PRO A 83 4.33 2.57 -2.18
N ASP A 84 4.87 1.98 -3.23
CA ASP A 84 6.31 1.94 -3.44
C ASP A 84 6.82 3.27 -4.02
N TRP A 85 8.13 3.37 -4.23
CA TRP A 85 8.76 4.60 -4.70
C TRP A 85 8.48 4.92 -6.17
N GLU A 86 8.31 3.90 -7.02
CA GLU A 86 7.96 4.02 -8.45
C GLU A 86 6.47 4.19 -8.66
N VAL A 87 5.67 3.83 -7.65
CA VAL A 87 4.19 3.88 -7.68
C VAL A 87 3.62 3.03 -8.81
N ASP A 88 4.26 1.90 -9.11
CA ASP A 88 3.73 0.91 -10.04
C ASP A 88 2.73 -0.04 -9.34
N GLY A 89 2.67 0.01 -8.00
CA GLY A 89 1.75 -0.74 -7.17
C GLY A 89 1.62 -0.24 -5.74
N PHE A 90 0.86 -0.99 -4.97
CA PHE A 90 0.60 -0.71 -3.55
C PHE A 90 0.63 -2.01 -2.76
N MET A 91 1.10 -1.94 -1.52
CA MET A 91 0.84 -3.00 -0.56
C MET A 91 -0.36 -2.62 0.30
N VAL A 92 -1.41 -3.43 0.29
CA VAL A 92 -2.70 -3.12 0.91
C VAL A 92 -3.04 -4.12 2.01
N SER A 93 -3.53 -3.60 3.13
CA SER A 93 -4.17 -4.33 4.21
C SER A 93 -5.63 -3.88 4.36
N LYS A 94 -6.56 -4.82 4.60
CA LYS A 94 -7.97 -4.55 4.91
C LYS A 94 -8.34 -4.92 6.35
N ASP A 95 -7.34 -5.21 7.19
CA ASP A 95 -7.50 -5.74 8.53
C ASP A 95 -6.56 -5.09 9.56
N TYR A 96 -6.41 -3.76 9.46
CA TYR A 96 -5.59 -2.95 10.37
C TYR A 96 -4.08 -3.21 10.27
N GLY A 97 -3.60 -3.76 9.16
CA GLY A 97 -2.19 -4.09 8.98
C GLY A 97 -1.79 -5.49 9.44
N LYS A 98 -2.74 -6.40 9.70
CA LYS A 98 -2.41 -7.79 10.08
C LYS A 98 -1.94 -8.61 8.89
N THR A 99 -2.60 -8.45 7.75
CA THR A 99 -2.24 -9.14 6.51
C THR A 99 -2.10 -8.15 5.36
N TRP A 100 -1.22 -8.48 4.41
CA TRP A 100 -0.87 -7.60 3.30
C TRP A 100 -1.00 -8.32 1.97
N ARG A 101 -1.40 -7.58 0.95
CA ARG A 101 -1.50 -8.07 -0.43
C ARG A 101 -1.03 -7.00 -1.41
N PRO A 102 -0.28 -7.37 -2.45
CA PRO A 102 0.07 -6.45 -3.52
C PRO A 102 -1.18 -6.11 -4.35
N VAL A 103 -1.24 -4.86 -4.80
CA VAL A 103 -2.34 -4.28 -5.54
C VAL A 103 -1.79 -3.39 -6.62
N GLY A 104 -2.35 -3.48 -7.82
CA GLY A 104 -1.97 -2.67 -8.96
C GLY A 104 -3.11 -1.79 -9.48
N PHE A 105 -2.89 -1.31 -10.67
CA PHE A 105 -3.84 -0.51 -11.42
C PHE A 105 -4.71 -1.39 -12.33
N ALA A 106 -5.92 -0.94 -12.61
CA ALA A 106 -6.70 -1.53 -13.68
C ALA A 106 -6.08 -1.15 -15.03
N PRO A 107 -5.88 -2.09 -15.94
CA PRO A 107 -5.33 -1.80 -17.25
C PRO A 107 -6.29 -0.94 -18.07
N GLY A 108 -5.76 -0.11 -18.97
CA GLY A 108 -6.60 0.71 -19.82
C GLY A 108 -5.92 1.94 -20.42
N HIS A 109 -4.60 2.01 -20.41
CA HIS A 109 -3.86 3.14 -20.99
C HIS A 109 -4.34 4.50 -20.44
N ASN A 110 -4.25 4.62 -19.11
CA ASN A 110 -4.83 5.75 -18.39
C ASN A 110 -4.01 7.05 -18.51
N GLU A 111 -2.72 6.96 -18.78
CA GLU A 111 -1.82 8.09 -18.85
C GLU A 111 -1.62 8.59 -20.30
N PRO A 112 -1.19 9.84 -20.50
CA PRO A 112 -0.97 10.40 -21.84
C PRO A 112 0.05 9.65 -22.69
N ASN A 113 1.02 8.96 -22.07
CA ASN A 113 2.02 8.14 -22.75
C ASN A 113 1.50 6.73 -23.12
N GLY A 114 0.27 6.39 -22.74
CA GLY A 114 -0.34 5.11 -23.02
C GLY A 114 -0.10 4.05 -21.94
N ASP A 115 0.51 4.40 -20.80
CA ASP A 115 0.74 3.48 -19.70
C ASP A 115 -0.52 3.33 -18.81
N ASP A 116 -0.60 2.24 -18.08
CA ASP A 116 -1.69 1.96 -17.14
C ASP A 116 -1.50 2.69 -15.79
N TYR A 117 -0.28 3.05 -15.45
CA TYR A 117 0.12 3.75 -14.23
C TYR A 117 0.93 5.01 -14.57
N ALA A 118 0.93 5.97 -13.65
CA ALA A 118 1.64 7.22 -13.85
C ALA A 118 3.15 7.07 -13.64
N PRO A 119 3.99 7.74 -14.44
CA PRO A 119 5.39 7.92 -14.09
C PRO A 119 5.53 8.54 -12.69
N ALA A 120 6.51 8.09 -11.91
CA ALA A 120 6.72 8.55 -10.52
C ALA A 120 6.86 10.08 -10.40
N GLU A 121 7.44 10.73 -11.39
CA GLU A 121 7.59 12.20 -11.47
C GLU A 121 6.27 12.94 -11.69
N ASP A 122 5.24 12.27 -12.17
CA ASP A 122 3.91 12.86 -12.35
C ASP A 122 3.02 12.71 -11.13
N VAL A 123 3.41 11.85 -10.20
CA VAL A 123 2.68 11.66 -8.94
C VAL A 123 2.85 12.88 -8.04
N LEU A 124 1.74 13.44 -7.59
CA LEU A 124 1.69 14.61 -6.70
C LEU A 124 1.45 14.21 -5.24
N SER A 125 0.54 13.28 -5.01
CA SER A 125 0.20 12.84 -3.65
C SER A 125 -0.52 11.51 -3.65
N PHE A 126 -0.41 10.81 -2.52
CA PHE A 126 -1.26 9.68 -2.18
C PHE A 126 -1.98 9.96 -0.87
N THR A 127 -3.29 9.78 -0.85
CA THR A 127 -4.13 10.01 0.33
C THR A 127 -5.02 8.79 0.56
N VAL A 128 -5.04 8.29 1.79
CA VAL A 128 -5.94 7.20 2.18
C VAL A 128 -6.88 7.72 3.27
N VAL A 129 -8.11 7.96 2.90
CA VAL A 129 -9.14 8.57 3.76
C VAL A 129 -10.48 7.88 3.55
N ASN A 130 -11.27 7.74 4.61
CA ASN A 130 -12.56 7.01 4.59
C ASN A 130 -12.40 5.57 4.06
N ASP A 131 -11.29 4.94 4.40
CA ASP A 131 -10.91 3.60 3.96
C ASP A 131 -10.79 3.43 2.44
N GLN A 132 -10.47 4.49 1.71
CA GLN A 132 -10.19 4.48 0.27
C GLN A 132 -8.89 5.20 -0.04
N GLY A 133 -8.16 4.71 -1.03
CA GLY A 133 -6.93 5.32 -1.52
C GLY A 133 -7.19 6.22 -2.73
N PHE A 134 -6.47 7.34 -2.79
CA PHE A 134 -6.54 8.37 -3.83
C PHE A 134 -5.12 8.75 -4.25
N LEU A 135 -4.69 8.29 -5.42
CA LEU A 135 -3.42 8.71 -6.02
C LEU A 135 -3.68 9.85 -6.99
N LYS A 136 -3.19 11.04 -6.65
CA LYS A 136 -3.29 12.23 -7.50
C LYS A 136 -2.03 12.38 -8.34
N THR A 137 -2.18 12.44 -9.64
CA THR A 137 -1.13 12.76 -10.60
C THR A 137 -1.34 14.15 -11.21
N LYS A 138 -0.44 14.59 -12.06
CA LYS A 138 -0.62 15.81 -12.86
C LYS A 138 -1.83 15.71 -13.79
N HIS A 139 -2.16 14.50 -14.24
CA HIS A 139 -3.13 14.27 -15.31
C HIS A 139 -4.42 13.60 -14.83
N ARG A 140 -4.33 12.73 -13.82
CA ARG A 140 -5.42 11.83 -13.39
C ARG A 140 -5.60 11.79 -11.89
N LEU A 141 -6.71 11.23 -11.47
CA LEU A 141 -6.96 10.77 -10.11
C LEU A 141 -7.31 9.29 -10.17
N TYR A 142 -6.41 8.46 -9.64
CA TYR A 142 -6.66 7.04 -9.42
C TYR A 142 -7.26 6.84 -8.04
N MET A 143 -8.24 5.97 -7.96
CA MET A 143 -8.95 5.69 -6.71
C MET A 143 -9.11 4.19 -6.51
N SER A 144 -9.04 3.73 -5.28
CA SER A 144 -9.50 2.39 -4.95
C SER A 144 -11.03 2.37 -4.83
N SER A 145 -11.64 1.21 -5.06
CA SER A 145 -13.03 0.98 -4.70
C SER A 145 -13.19 0.94 -3.16
N LYS A 146 -14.42 0.80 -2.68
CA LYS A 146 -14.65 0.52 -1.25
C LYS A 146 -13.96 -0.78 -0.87
N PRO A 147 -13.22 -0.83 0.25
CA PRO A 147 -12.37 -1.97 0.58
C PRO A 147 -13.10 -3.15 1.22
N PHE A 148 -14.37 -2.97 1.61
CA PHE A 148 -15.13 -3.97 2.35
C PHE A 148 -16.33 -4.44 1.56
N GLU A 149 -16.64 -5.71 1.73
CA GLU A 149 -17.78 -6.33 1.06
C GLU A 149 -19.10 -5.70 1.50
N ASP A 150 -19.97 -5.48 0.53
CA ASP A 150 -21.33 -5.04 0.80
C ASP A 150 -22.13 -6.22 1.41
N PRO A 151 -22.84 -6.04 2.52
CA PRO A 151 -23.66 -7.09 3.13
C PRO A 151 -24.65 -7.77 2.18
N ARG A 152 -25.08 -7.06 1.15
CA ARG A 152 -26.00 -7.61 0.13
C ARG A 152 -25.40 -8.73 -0.70
N VAL A 153 -24.07 -8.78 -0.87
CA VAL A 153 -23.35 -9.82 -1.61
C VAL A 153 -22.68 -10.86 -0.72
N LEU A 154 -22.77 -10.74 0.60
CA LEU A 154 -22.36 -11.80 1.49
C LEU A 154 -23.27 -13.03 1.38
N ALA A 155 -22.80 -14.17 1.89
CA ALA A 155 -23.60 -15.40 1.90
C ALA A 155 -24.97 -15.17 2.56
N GLY A 156 -26.05 -15.46 1.83
CA GLY A 156 -27.42 -15.22 2.28
C GLY A 156 -27.96 -13.81 2.03
N GLY A 157 -27.18 -12.91 1.45
CA GLY A 157 -27.61 -11.59 1.04
C GLY A 157 -28.49 -11.61 -0.23
N PRO A 158 -29.25 -10.51 -0.51
CA PRO A 158 -30.18 -10.44 -1.65
C PRO A 158 -29.48 -10.17 -3.00
N GLY A 159 -28.17 -9.92 -3.03
CA GLY A 159 -27.48 -9.40 -4.21
C GLY A 159 -27.64 -7.88 -4.38
N ILE A 160 -27.06 -7.35 -5.45
CA ILE A 160 -27.16 -5.94 -5.84
C ILE A 160 -27.67 -5.85 -7.26
N SER A 161 -28.89 -5.30 -7.45
CA SER A 161 -29.41 -5.02 -8.78
C SER A 161 -28.77 -3.77 -9.37
N TYR A 162 -28.46 -3.79 -10.65
CA TYR A 162 -27.93 -2.67 -11.42
C TYR A 162 -28.44 -2.71 -12.86
N LYS A 163 -28.37 -1.58 -13.57
CA LYS A 163 -28.73 -1.49 -14.98
C LYS A 163 -27.49 -1.31 -15.84
N LEU A 164 -27.46 -2.02 -16.96
CA LEU A 164 -26.51 -1.78 -18.04
C LEU A 164 -26.89 -0.50 -18.81
N ASP A 165 -25.95 -0.01 -19.62
CA ASP A 165 -26.17 1.19 -20.44
C ASP A 165 -27.28 1.02 -21.48
N ASP A 166 -27.56 -0.22 -21.89
CA ASP A 166 -28.68 -0.58 -22.75
C ASP A 166 -30.04 -0.72 -22.03
N GLY A 167 -30.04 -0.47 -20.71
CA GLY A 167 -31.24 -0.58 -19.87
C GLY A 167 -31.54 -1.98 -19.32
N THR A 168 -30.74 -3.01 -19.68
CA THR A 168 -30.89 -4.37 -19.16
C THR A 168 -30.61 -4.41 -17.67
N GLU A 169 -31.49 -5.06 -16.90
CA GLU A 169 -31.25 -5.30 -15.48
C GLU A 169 -30.39 -6.53 -15.25
N GLN A 170 -29.41 -6.40 -14.36
CA GLN A 170 -28.50 -7.46 -13.93
C GLN A 170 -28.47 -7.51 -12.41
N VAL A 171 -28.07 -8.65 -11.87
CA VAL A 171 -27.86 -8.83 -10.42
C VAL A 171 -26.44 -9.30 -10.17
N LEU A 172 -25.72 -8.59 -9.31
CA LEU A 172 -24.50 -9.09 -8.70
C LEU A 172 -24.91 -10.04 -7.58
N GLU A 173 -24.82 -11.31 -7.84
CA GLU A 173 -25.28 -12.38 -6.95
C GLU A 173 -24.55 -12.39 -5.61
N ALA A 174 -25.22 -12.86 -4.56
CA ALA A 174 -24.61 -13.17 -3.29
C ALA A 174 -23.45 -14.18 -3.51
N ARG A 175 -22.35 -14.04 -2.73
CA ARG A 175 -21.09 -14.75 -2.87
C ARG A 175 -20.24 -14.32 -4.07
N SER A 176 -20.55 -13.23 -4.74
CA SER A 176 -19.63 -12.63 -5.70
C SER A 176 -18.30 -12.28 -5.01
N PRO A 177 -17.17 -12.44 -5.73
CA PRO A 177 -15.87 -12.28 -5.10
C PRO A 177 -15.59 -10.83 -4.72
N GLY A 178 -15.81 -10.49 -3.45
CA GLY A 178 -15.44 -9.20 -2.87
C GLY A 178 -13.92 -9.03 -2.64
N TRP A 179 -13.12 -10.03 -2.99
CA TRP A 179 -11.68 -9.97 -2.78
C TRP A 179 -11.01 -8.80 -3.51
N ALA A 180 -11.54 -8.41 -4.67
CA ALA A 180 -11.04 -7.28 -5.46
C ALA A 180 -11.42 -5.90 -4.85
N TRP A 181 -12.33 -5.85 -3.89
CA TRP A 181 -12.79 -4.60 -3.31
C TRP A 181 -11.67 -3.93 -2.49
N GLY A 182 -11.34 -2.68 -2.86
CA GLY A 182 -10.19 -1.96 -2.36
C GLY A 182 -8.85 -2.41 -2.94
N MET A 183 -8.87 -3.41 -3.83
CA MET A 183 -7.67 -4.08 -4.35
C MET A 183 -7.34 -3.71 -5.80
N VAL A 184 -7.96 -2.68 -6.34
CA VAL A 184 -7.68 -2.18 -7.69
C VAL A 184 -7.76 -0.67 -7.67
N TYR A 185 -6.81 -0.01 -8.29
CA TYR A 185 -6.80 1.44 -8.51
C TYR A 185 -7.15 1.74 -9.95
N MET A 186 -8.09 2.63 -10.17
CA MET A 186 -8.51 3.04 -11.51
C MET A 186 -8.96 4.50 -11.55
N THR A 187 -8.98 5.07 -12.74
CA THR A 187 -9.55 6.40 -12.97
C THR A 187 -11.06 6.33 -13.13
N LYS A 188 -11.75 7.45 -12.85
CA LYS A 188 -13.19 7.54 -13.08
C LYS A 188 -13.54 7.33 -14.56
N GLN A 189 -12.72 7.82 -15.47
CA GLN A 189 -12.91 7.63 -16.91
C GLN A 189 -12.84 6.14 -17.30
N LEU A 190 -11.88 5.38 -16.77
CA LEU A 190 -11.81 3.95 -17.03
C LEU A 190 -13.02 3.21 -16.43
N LEU A 191 -13.48 3.64 -15.25
CA LEU A 191 -14.65 3.05 -14.60
C LEU A 191 -15.91 3.18 -15.46
N GLU A 192 -16.08 4.30 -16.17
CA GLU A 192 -17.24 4.51 -17.07
C GLU A 192 -17.28 3.50 -18.21
N HIS A 193 -16.11 2.98 -18.62
CA HIS A 193 -15.97 1.98 -19.69
C HIS A 193 -15.78 0.55 -19.17
N SER A 194 -15.68 0.37 -17.86
CA SER A 194 -15.43 -0.95 -17.27
C SER A 194 -16.74 -1.75 -17.09
N THR A 195 -16.57 -3.06 -16.89
CA THR A 195 -17.70 -3.96 -16.67
C THR A 195 -18.49 -3.58 -15.42
N GLN A 196 -19.78 -3.80 -15.44
CA GLN A 196 -20.73 -3.45 -14.39
C GLN A 196 -20.38 -4.03 -13.00
N GLN A 197 -19.68 -5.16 -12.97
CA GLN A 197 -19.20 -5.76 -11.73
C GLN A 197 -18.33 -4.80 -10.90
N TYR A 198 -17.54 -3.96 -11.56
CA TYR A 198 -16.73 -2.94 -10.89
C TYR A 198 -17.56 -1.71 -10.51
N LYS A 199 -18.53 -1.30 -11.35
CA LYS A 199 -19.35 -0.11 -11.11
C LYS A 199 -20.10 -0.16 -9.78
N THR A 200 -20.61 -1.32 -9.35
CA THR A 200 -21.36 -1.44 -8.08
C THR A 200 -20.52 -1.06 -6.88
N ASN A 201 -19.25 -1.40 -6.87
CA ASN A 201 -18.33 -1.12 -5.76
C ASN A 201 -17.72 0.29 -5.82
N TRP A 202 -17.94 1.01 -6.90
CA TRP A 202 -17.42 2.35 -7.17
C TRP A 202 -18.46 3.44 -7.11
N GLN A 203 -19.68 3.12 -6.67
CA GLN A 203 -20.75 4.10 -6.55
C GLN A 203 -20.42 5.18 -5.51
N GLY A 204 -20.80 6.43 -5.83
CA GLY A 204 -20.65 7.56 -4.92
C GLY A 204 -19.19 7.97 -4.65
N LEU A 205 -18.26 7.62 -5.52
CA LEU A 205 -16.89 8.10 -5.42
C LEU A 205 -16.80 9.60 -5.68
N PRO A 206 -15.97 10.31 -4.91
CA PRO A 206 -15.78 11.74 -5.09
C PRO A 206 -15.01 12.05 -6.38
N ASP A 207 -15.24 13.23 -6.96
CA ASP A 207 -14.50 13.73 -8.13
C ASP A 207 -13.10 14.28 -7.78
N LYS A 208 -12.80 14.43 -6.50
CA LYS A 208 -11.54 14.96 -5.98
C LYS A 208 -11.16 14.25 -4.70
N VAL A 209 -9.89 14.31 -4.36
CA VAL A 209 -9.40 13.82 -3.06
C VAL A 209 -10.18 14.48 -1.94
N PRO A 210 -10.82 13.71 -1.04
CA PRO A 210 -11.52 14.26 0.12
C PRO A 210 -10.59 15.07 1.01
N GLU A 211 -11.11 16.14 1.61
CA GLU A 211 -10.37 16.94 2.58
C GLU A 211 -10.12 16.14 3.85
N VAL A 212 -8.87 16.11 4.30
CA VAL A 212 -8.48 15.49 5.57
C VAL A 212 -8.30 16.58 6.61
N LYS A 213 -9.13 16.56 7.67
CA LYS A 213 -9.07 17.51 8.78
C LYS A 213 -8.48 16.85 10.02
N GLY A 214 -7.70 17.61 10.78
CA GLY A 214 -7.17 17.16 12.08
C GLY A 214 -6.17 16.00 11.99
N TYR A 215 -5.54 15.78 10.86
CA TYR A 215 -4.51 14.76 10.72
C TYR A 215 -3.25 15.17 11.48
N THR A 216 -2.77 14.30 12.35
CA THR A 216 -1.60 14.54 13.23
C THR A 216 -0.36 13.75 12.82
N GLY A 217 -0.50 12.83 11.85
CA GLY A 217 0.63 12.07 11.31
C GLY A 217 1.57 12.90 10.44
N TRP A 218 2.55 12.25 9.89
CA TRP A 218 3.47 12.88 8.94
C TRP A 218 2.81 13.05 7.57
N ASP A 219 3.18 14.08 6.84
CA ASP A 219 2.66 14.38 5.51
C ASP A 219 3.50 13.82 4.37
N HIS A 220 4.64 13.19 4.69
CA HIS A 220 5.53 12.47 3.79
C HIS A 220 6.42 11.51 4.56
N MET A 221 6.98 10.51 3.87
CA MET A 221 7.98 9.63 4.46
C MET A 221 9.33 10.35 4.58
N ARG A 222 10.11 9.96 5.59
CA ARG A 222 11.42 10.54 5.91
C ARG A 222 12.42 9.42 6.13
N CYS A 223 13.64 9.61 5.66
CA CYS A 223 14.72 8.65 5.87
C CYS A 223 16.06 9.37 5.90
N ASP A 224 16.95 8.92 6.77
CA ASP A 224 18.33 9.34 6.84
C ASP A 224 19.21 8.35 6.05
N MET A 225 19.80 8.81 4.95
CA MET A 225 20.68 8.01 4.09
C MET A 225 21.97 7.59 4.80
N ASP A 226 22.39 8.31 5.85
CA ASP A 226 23.62 8.05 6.60
C ASP A 226 23.40 7.25 7.89
N ALA A 227 22.15 6.85 8.15
CA ALA A 227 21.84 6.09 9.34
C ALA A 227 22.68 4.81 9.44
N GLY A 228 23.31 4.61 10.59
CA GLY A 228 24.12 3.44 10.87
C GLY A 228 25.54 3.45 10.26
N ARG A 229 25.96 4.52 9.59
CA ARG A 229 27.35 4.71 9.10
C ARG A 229 28.31 5.14 10.19
#